data_d611787ff160796b0f6b0a2a995ac1c7
#
_entry.id   d611787ff160796b0f6b0a2a995ac1c7
#
_cell.length_a   1.000
_cell.length_b   1.000
_cell.length_c   1.000
_cell.angle_alpha   90.00
_cell.angle_beta   90.00
_cell.angle_gamma   90.00
#
_symmetry.space_group_name_H-M   'P 1'
#
loop_
_entity.id
_entity.type
_entity.pdbx_description
1 polymer ?
#
loop_
_entity_poly.entity_id
_entity_poly.type
_entity_poly.pdbx_seq_one_letter_code
_entity_poly.pdbx_strand_id
1 'polypeptide(L)'
;GKSLRALGVSDSGQRRTGRCSGYARAEVSTAVGNGSNAASSGRIFGCVPPAPRPQWDGNDEGDEMVQPRSREFAQVDVFAAEPYRGNPVAVVLDGAGLPDEAMAQFAAWTNLSETTFVLPPTTAGADYRLRIFTPAAEIPFAGHPTLGSAQAWLEAGGVPNSPGLLVQECGAGLVALRRGDESLAFRAPEPVRRGDLDDEHLARIARGLGIDRARIVAHNWVDNGPGWAAVLLGSAQEVLDLEP
;
A
#
# COMPACT_ATOMS: atom_id res chain seq x y z
N GLY A 1 1.05 17.66 12.39
CA GLY A 1 0.72 16.26 12.18
C GLY A 1 -0.80 16.08 12.29
N LYS A 2 -1.46 15.66 11.21
CA LYS A 2 -2.89 15.32 11.24
C LYS A 2 -3.00 13.80 11.28
N SER A 3 -3.66 13.29 12.32
CA SER A 3 -3.89 11.86 12.53
C SER A 3 -5.28 11.48 12.04
N LEU A 4 -5.40 10.40 11.31
CA LEU A 4 -6.64 9.87 10.74
C LEU A 4 -7.05 8.56 11.46
N ARG A 5 -8.29 8.43 11.94
CA ARG A 5 -8.78 7.28 12.73
C ARG A 5 -9.47 6.21 11.91
N ALA A 6 -9.20 4.94 12.20
CA ALA A 6 -10.02 3.82 11.74
C ALA A 6 -11.27 3.71 12.61
N LEU A 7 -12.45 3.71 12.01
CA LEU A 7 -13.71 3.44 12.71
C LEU A 7 -14.13 2.01 12.45
N GLY A 8 -14.19 1.23 13.52
CA GLY A 8 -14.83 -0.07 13.51
C GLY A 8 -16.33 0.05 13.19
N VAL A 9 -16.83 -0.85 12.38
CA VAL A 9 -18.26 -0.96 12.07
C VAL A 9 -18.99 -1.39 13.32
N SER A 10 -19.79 -0.51 13.93
CA SER A 10 -20.81 -0.91 14.89
C SER A 10 -22.11 -1.21 14.13
N ASP A 11 -22.53 -2.45 14.17
CA ASP A 11 -23.82 -2.89 13.65
C ASP A 11 -24.93 -2.43 14.61
N SER A 12 -25.75 -1.47 14.17
CA SER A 12 -27.06 -1.21 14.75
C SER A 12 -28.10 -1.55 13.69
N GLY A 13 -28.77 -2.68 13.92
CA GLY A 13 -29.71 -3.27 13.00
C GLY A 13 -30.84 -2.35 12.55
N GLN A 14 -30.98 -2.21 11.26
CA GLN A 14 -32.27 -2.02 10.58
C GLN A 14 -32.20 -2.58 9.16
N ARG A 15 -33.03 -3.61 8.91
CA ARG A 15 -33.24 -4.18 7.58
C ARG A 15 -33.84 -3.12 6.66
N ARG A 16 -33.08 -2.69 5.66
CA ARG A 16 -33.61 -2.09 4.44
C ARG A 16 -32.87 -2.69 3.26
N THR A 17 -33.63 -3.29 2.36
CA THR A 17 -33.21 -3.75 1.04
C THR A 17 -32.77 -2.55 0.21
N GLY A 18 -31.46 -2.35 0.07
CA GLY A 18 -30.87 -1.33 -0.76
C GLY A 18 -29.49 -1.82 -1.18
N ARG A 19 -29.19 -1.70 -2.47
CA ARG A 19 -27.90 -2.05 -3.07
C ARG A 19 -26.75 -1.44 -2.25
N CYS A 20 -25.94 -2.30 -1.65
CA CYS A 20 -24.75 -1.90 -0.94
C CYS A 20 -23.66 -1.46 -1.93
N SER A 21 -23.51 -0.16 -2.13
CA SER A 21 -22.25 0.38 -2.64
C SER A 21 -21.31 0.52 -1.44
N GLY A 22 -20.49 -0.51 -1.18
CA GLY A 22 -19.56 -0.50 -0.07
C GLY A 22 -18.36 0.40 -0.36
N TYR A 23 -18.17 1.45 0.45
CA TYR A 23 -16.93 2.18 0.53
C TYR A 23 -16.17 1.71 1.78
N ALA A 24 -14.90 1.31 1.61
CA ALA A 24 -14.00 1.16 2.75
C ALA A 24 -13.51 2.55 3.16
N ARG A 25 -13.68 2.90 4.43
CA ARG A 25 -13.25 4.19 5.00
C ARG A 25 -12.00 3.97 5.82
N ALA A 26 -10.98 4.76 5.55
CA ALA A 26 -9.75 4.77 6.31
C ALA A 26 -9.29 6.20 6.62
N GLU A 27 -8.68 6.34 7.74
CA GLU A 27 -8.00 7.56 8.18
C GLU A 27 -6.49 7.36 7.98
N VAL A 28 -5.79 8.35 7.41
CA VAL A 28 -4.36 8.27 7.08
C VAL A 28 -3.58 9.25 7.97
N SER A 29 -2.59 8.77 8.71
CA SER A 29 -1.63 9.63 9.42
C SER A 29 -0.34 9.74 8.62
N THR A 30 0.08 10.96 8.31
CA THR A 30 1.34 11.21 7.60
C THR A 30 2.42 11.67 8.57
N ALA A 31 3.51 10.92 8.66
CA ALA A 31 4.75 11.41 9.22
C ALA A 31 5.64 11.90 8.06
N VAL A 32 5.60 13.19 7.78
CA VAL A 32 6.54 13.81 6.82
C VAL A 32 7.82 14.10 7.58
N GLY A 33 8.85 13.32 7.35
CA GLY A 33 10.21 13.61 7.80
C GLY A 33 10.80 14.74 6.95
N ASN A 34 10.64 15.99 7.37
CA ASN A 34 11.43 17.09 6.82
C ASN A 34 12.89 16.93 7.30
N GLY A 35 13.75 16.44 6.41
CA GLY A 35 15.19 16.43 6.61
C GLY A 35 15.75 17.83 6.61
N SER A 36 15.73 18.51 7.77
CA SER A 36 16.60 19.67 8.03
C SER A 36 17.78 19.21 8.88
N ASN A 37 18.98 19.38 8.34
CA ASN A 37 20.29 19.13 8.91
C ASN A 37 20.38 19.39 10.41
N ALA A 38 20.72 18.35 11.18
CA ALA A 38 21.46 18.49 12.41
C ALA A 38 22.58 17.45 12.42
N ALA A 39 23.80 17.91 12.18
CA ALA A 39 25.01 17.13 12.31
C ALA A 39 25.22 16.73 13.77
N SER A 40 25.13 15.44 14.08
CA SER A 40 25.71 14.87 15.29
C SER A 40 26.84 13.92 14.91
N SER A 41 28.06 14.31 15.28
CA SER A 41 29.28 13.55 15.09
C SER A 41 29.30 12.33 16.02
N GLY A 42 29.03 11.17 15.48
CA GLY A 42 29.31 9.88 16.12
C GLY A 42 30.42 9.18 15.35
N ARG A 43 31.62 9.05 15.95
CA ARG A 43 32.73 8.27 15.38
C ARG A 43 32.42 6.79 15.50
N ILE A 44 32.29 6.10 14.36
CA ILE A 44 32.37 4.66 14.30
C ILE A 44 33.73 4.30 13.70
N PHE A 45 34.58 3.64 14.47
CA PHE A 45 35.85 3.09 14.03
C PHE A 45 35.63 1.81 13.23
N GLY A 46 36.23 1.76 12.04
CA GLY A 46 36.30 0.58 11.20
C GLY A 46 36.62 0.96 9.75
N CYS A 47 37.87 1.40 9.49
CA CYS A 47 38.37 1.56 8.12
C CYS A 47 38.57 0.19 7.49
N VAL A 48 37.65 -0.21 6.61
CA VAL A 48 37.96 -1.15 5.54
C VAL A 48 38.44 -0.31 4.36
N PRO A 49 39.64 -0.58 3.80
CA PRO A 49 40.11 0.18 2.63
C PRO A 49 39.13 -0.02 1.47
N PRO A 50 38.81 1.03 0.70
CA PRO A 50 37.93 0.88 -0.45
C PRO A 50 38.58 -0.07 -1.46
N ALA A 51 37.80 -0.99 -1.99
CA ALA A 51 38.20 -1.81 -3.11
C ALA A 51 38.64 -0.92 -4.28
N PRO A 52 39.67 -1.30 -5.08
CA PRO A 52 40.08 -0.52 -6.21
C PRO A 52 38.92 -0.33 -7.18
N ARG A 53 38.65 0.92 -7.56
CA ARG A 53 37.60 1.21 -8.55
C ARG A 53 37.96 0.50 -9.86
N PRO A 54 37.02 -0.17 -10.51
CA PRO A 54 37.23 -0.68 -11.85
C PRO A 54 37.66 0.49 -12.75
N GLN A 55 38.75 0.36 -13.45
CA GLN A 55 39.12 1.27 -14.53
C GLN A 55 38.16 1.00 -15.68
N TRP A 56 37.31 1.99 -15.96
CA TRP A 56 36.47 2.01 -17.14
C TRP A 56 37.35 2.44 -18.32
N ASP A 57 37.71 1.52 -19.18
CA ASP A 57 38.25 1.76 -20.51
C ASP A 57 37.07 2.15 -21.41
N GLY A 58 37.01 3.45 -21.69
CA GLY A 58 35.90 4.14 -22.34
C GLY A 58 35.63 3.73 -23.78
N ASN A 59 35.18 2.48 -24.01
CA ASN A 59 34.70 1.99 -25.30
C ASN A 59 33.40 1.20 -25.12
N ASP A 60 32.37 1.85 -24.57
CA ASP A 60 30.96 1.41 -24.72
C ASP A 60 30.22 2.53 -25.46
N GLU A 61 30.22 2.44 -26.77
CA GLU A 61 29.32 3.19 -27.62
C GLU A 61 27.91 2.59 -27.46
N GLY A 62 27.02 3.26 -26.72
CA GLY A 62 25.58 3.03 -26.86
C GLY A 62 24.71 2.80 -25.65
N ASP A 63 25.22 2.84 -24.43
CA ASP A 63 24.32 2.85 -23.26
C ASP A 63 24.13 4.30 -22.81
N GLU A 64 22.97 4.88 -23.14
CA GLU A 64 22.56 6.20 -22.63
C GLU A 64 22.41 6.08 -21.12
N MET A 65 23.52 6.33 -20.41
CA MET A 65 23.58 6.29 -18.96
C MET A 65 22.47 7.18 -18.41
N VAL A 66 21.40 6.56 -17.96
CA VAL A 66 20.32 7.25 -17.23
C VAL A 66 20.98 7.98 -16.07
N GLN A 67 21.10 9.30 -16.19
CA GLN A 67 21.67 10.15 -15.14
C GLN A 67 20.91 9.89 -13.83
N PRO A 68 21.59 9.67 -12.70
CA PRO A 68 20.95 9.47 -11.42
C PRO A 68 20.08 10.69 -11.10
N ARG A 69 18.77 10.49 -11.08
CA ARG A 69 17.78 11.52 -10.83
C ARG A 69 17.24 11.33 -9.42
N SER A 70 17.30 12.39 -8.59
CA SER A 70 16.59 12.42 -7.32
C SER A 70 15.08 12.40 -7.56
N ARG A 71 14.37 11.58 -6.78
CA ARG A 71 12.90 11.44 -6.86
C ARG A 71 12.29 11.74 -5.51
N GLU A 72 11.13 12.39 -5.52
CA GLU A 72 10.38 12.62 -4.31
C GLU A 72 9.88 11.30 -3.74
N PHE A 73 10.00 11.16 -2.41
CA PHE A 73 9.67 9.94 -1.69
C PHE A 73 8.94 10.30 -0.40
N ALA A 74 7.86 9.57 -0.10
CA ALA A 74 7.15 9.63 1.16
C ALA A 74 7.00 8.21 1.74
N GLN A 75 7.02 8.11 3.07
CA GLN A 75 6.55 6.93 3.78
C GLN A 75 5.31 7.32 4.57
N VAL A 76 4.20 6.64 4.30
CA VAL A 76 2.88 6.96 4.86
C VAL A 76 2.44 5.85 5.78
N ASP A 77 2.03 6.21 6.99
CA ASP A 77 1.47 5.28 7.96
C ASP A 77 -0.06 5.27 7.85
N VAL A 78 -0.62 4.19 7.32
CA VAL A 78 -2.04 4.06 6.99
C VAL A 78 -2.78 3.29 8.09
N PHE A 79 -4.04 3.66 8.36
CA PHE A 79 -4.90 3.07 9.39
C PHE A 79 -4.46 3.31 10.84
N ALA A 80 -3.69 4.35 11.11
CA ALA A 80 -3.27 4.68 12.46
C ALA A 80 -3.80 6.04 12.93
N ALA A 81 -4.22 6.09 14.18
CA ALA A 81 -4.53 7.34 14.89
C ALA A 81 -3.26 7.95 15.53
N GLU A 82 -2.27 7.10 15.83
CA GLU A 82 -0.98 7.47 16.40
C GLU A 82 0.12 7.13 15.41
N PRO A 83 1.16 7.95 15.26
CA PRO A 83 2.30 7.68 14.39
C PRO A 83 2.96 6.33 14.70
N TYR A 84 3.36 5.61 13.64
CA TYR A 84 4.09 4.33 13.72
C TYR A 84 3.28 3.14 14.27
N ARG A 85 1.95 3.26 14.24
CA ARG A 85 1.01 2.22 14.71
C ARG A 85 0.16 1.62 13.59
N GLY A 86 0.32 2.09 12.38
CA GLY A 86 -0.45 1.64 11.22
C GLY A 86 0.30 0.67 10.32
N ASN A 87 -0.15 0.62 9.07
CA ASN A 87 0.48 -0.14 8.02
C ASN A 87 1.27 0.81 7.10
N PRO A 88 2.61 0.79 7.16
CA PRO A 88 3.43 1.70 6.37
C PRO A 88 3.46 1.33 4.90
N VAL A 89 3.43 2.34 4.03
CA VAL A 89 3.67 2.21 2.59
C VAL A 89 4.73 3.20 2.14
N ALA A 90 5.67 2.73 1.32
CA ALA A 90 6.63 3.58 0.63
C ALA A 90 6.00 4.11 -0.67
N VAL A 91 6.09 5.42 -0.91
CA VAL A 91 5.51 6.08 -2.08
C VAL A 91 6.59 6.86 -2.82
N VAL A 92 6.95 6.44 -4.02
CA VAL A 92 7.80 7.19 -4.95
C VAL A 92 6.88 8.07 -5.79
N LEU A 93 6.92 9.39 -5.58
CA LEU A 93 5.99 10.36 -6.18
C LEU A 93 6.29 10.69 -7.65
N ASP A 94 7.46 10.32 -8.14
CA ASP A 94 7.86 10.42 -9.55
C ASP A 94 8.45 9.10 -10.03
N GLY A 95 7.58 8.19 -10.42
CA GLY A 95 7.94 6.87 -10.97
C GLY A 95 8.26 6.90 -12.47
N ALA A 96 8.04 8.03 -13.15
CA ALA A 96 8.19 8.12 -14.60
C ALA A 96 9.62 7.78 -15.04
N GLY A 97 9.73 6.91 -16.08
CA GLY A 97 11.02 6.49 -16.64
C GLY A 97 11.82 5.51 -15.77
N LEU A 98 11.27 5.01 -14.65
CA LEU A 98 11.88 3.88 -13.95
C LEU A 98 11.56 2.58 -14.70
N PRO A 99 12.57 1.73 -14.99
CA PRO A 99 12.32 0.39 -15.51
C PRO A 99 11.67 -0.50 -14.46
N ASP A 100 10.95 -1.53 -14.92
CA ASP A 100 10.21 -2.45 -14.05
C ASP A 100 11.11 -3.14 -13.02
N GLU A 101 12.30 -3.53 -13.44
CA GLU A 101 13.30 -4.16 -12.58
C GLU A 101 13.76 -3.24 -11.45
N ALA A 102 13.93 -1.94 -11.72
CA ALA A 102 14.33 -0.98 -10.69
C ALA A 102 13.20 -0.75 -9.67
N MET A 103 11.94 -0.70 -10.11
CA MET A 103 10.78 -0.63 -9.22
C MET A 103 10.70 -1.87 -8.31
N ALA A 104 10.84 -3.07 -8.89
CA ALA A 104 10.82 -4.33 -8.16
C ALA A 104 11.99 -4.44 -7.16
N GLN A 105 13.21 -4.08 -7.57
CA GLN A 105 14.38 -4.08 -6.72
C GLN A 105 14.25 -3.10 -5.55
N PHE A 106 13.72 -1.90 -5.81
CA PHE A 106 13.48 -0.90 -4.77
C PHE A 106 12.43 -1.39 -3.77
N ALA A 107 11.33 -1.99 -4.25
CA ALA A 107 10.30 -2.56 -3.39
C ALA A 107 10.85 -3.72 -2.53
N ALA A 108 11.66 -4.61 -3.09
CA ALA A 108 12.33 -5.66 -2.34
C ALA A 108 13.31 -5.10 -1.30
N TRP A 109 14.04 -4.03 -1.64
CA TRP A 109 14.99 -3.39 -0.74
C TRP A 109 14.33 -2.66 0.44
N THR A 110 13.20 -1.94 0.21
CA THR A 110 12.45 -1.29 1.29
C THR A 110 11.91 -2.30 2.29
N ASN A 111 11.59 -3.50 1.81
CA ASN A 111 11.05 -4.62 2.59
C ASN A 111 9.79 -4.25 3.40
N LEU A 112 9.02 -3.29 2.91
CA LEU A 112 7.68 -3.00 3.40
C LEU A 112 6.67 -3.96 2.74
N SER A 113 5.47 -4.08 3.33
CA SER A 113 4.41 -4.90 2.72
C SER A 113 4.14 -4.49 1.28
N GLU A 114 4.10 -3.16 1.02
CA GLU A 114 4.05 -2.62 -0.33
C GLU A 114 4.87 -1.33 -0.48
N THR A 115 5.36 -1.16 -1.72
CA THR A 115 5.98 0.06 -2.24
C THR A 115 5.25 0.47 -3.51
N THR A 116 4.95 1.75 -3.64
CA THR A 116 4.19 2.28 -4.76
C THR A 116 4.96 3.31 -5.56
N PHE A 117 4.61 3.39 -6.86
CA PHE A 117 5.19 4.35 -7.78
C PHE A 117 4.05 5.12 -8.45
N VAL A 118 4.05 6.43 -8.26
CA VAL A 118 3.11 7.36 -8.90
C VAL A 118 3.65 7.74 -10.27
N LEU A 119 2.81 7.61 -11.29
CA LEU A 119 3.13 7.92 -12.67
C LEU A 119 2.06 8.83 -13.28
N PRO A 120 2.36 9.49 -14.39
CA PRO A 120 1.32 10.13 -15.20
C PRO A 120 0.24 9.14 -15.60
N PRO A 121 -1.05 9.54 -15.59
CA PRO A 121 -2.14 8.68 -16.01
C PRO A 121 -2.04 8.36 -17.51
N THR A 122 -2.50 7.17 -17.89
CA THR A 122 -2.61 6.76 -19.31
C THR A 122 -4.05 6.63 -19.76
N THR A 123 -4.97 6.53 -18.80
CA THR A 123 -6.42 6.42 -19.04
C THR A 123 -7.10 7.77 -18.82
N ALA A 124 -7.95 8.17 -19.75
CA ALA A 124 -8.71 9.40 -19.64
C ALA A 124 -9.59 9.40 -18.37
N GLY A 125 -9.59 10.52 -17.65
CA GLY A 125 -10.34 10.68 -16.40
C GLY A 125 -9.61 10.23 -15.15
N ALA A 126 -8.43 9.62 -15.26
CA ALA A 126 -7.57 9.37 -14.11
C ALA A 126 -6.78 10.64 -13.73
N ASP A 127 -6.53 10.81 -12.44
CA ASP A 127 -5.71 11.90 -11.91
C ASP A 127 -4.23 11.51 -11.89
N TYR A 128 -3.95 10.25 -11.56
CA TYR A 128 -2.62 9.65 -11.62
C TYR A 128 -2.72 8.13 -11.85
N ARG A 129 -1.62 7.53 -12.25
CA ARG A 129 -1.46 6.09 -12.32
C ARG A 129 -0.60 5.60 -11.16
N LEU A 130 -0.99 4.47 -10.56
CA LEU A 130 -0.27 3.84 -9.46
C LEU A 130 0.16 2.42 -9.84
N ARG A 131 1.44 2.13 -9.67
CA ARG A 131 1.96 0.77 -9.68
C ARG A 131 2.28 0.35 -8.25
N ILE A 132 1.92 -0.87 -7.90
CA ILE A 132 1.98 -1.38 -6.53
C ILE A 132 2.82 -2.65 -6.51
N PHE A 133 3.87 -2.65 -5.73
CA PHE A 133 4.81 -3.77 -5.61
C PHE A 133 4.87 -4.26 -4.17
N THR A 134 4.80 -5.57 -3.99
CA THR A 134 5.27 -6.25 -2.80
C THR A 134 6.78 -6.53 -2.96
N PRO A 135 7.51 -6.99 -1.93
CA PRO A 135 8.89 -7.42 -2.09
C PRO A 135 9.10 -8.54 -3.13
N ALA A 136 8.03 -9.27 -3.48
CA ALA A 136 8.11 -10.43 -4.39
C ALA A 136 7.55 -10.17 -5.79
N ALA A 137 6.56 -9.28 -5.96
CA ALA A 137 5.89 -9.09 -7.24
C ALA A 137 5.07 -7.80 -7.29
N GLU A 138 4.76 -7.34 -8.50
CA GLU A 138 3.73 -6.32 -8.73
C GLU A 138 2.34 -6.92 -8.55
N ILE A 139 1.44 -6.16 -7.91
CA ILE A 139 0.05 -6.55 -7.69
C ILE A 139 -0.90 -5.52 -8.29
N PRO A 140 -2.07 -5.94 -8.80
CA PRO A 140 -2.97 -5.05 -9.51
C PRO A 140 -3.63 -3.99 -8.63
N PHE A 141 -3.84 -4.32 -7.35
CA PHE A 141 -4.52 -3.45 -6.38
C PHE A 141 -4.20 -3.87 -4.94
N ALA A 142 -4.09 -2.88 -4.05
CA ALA A 142 -4.12 -3.07 -2.60
C ALA A 142 -4.71 -1.83 -1.92
N GLY A 143 -5.46 -2.03 -0.83
CA GLY A 143 -6.27 -0.97 -0.21
C GLY A 143 -5.44 0.10 0.50
N HIS A 144 -4.56 -0.29 1.44
CA HIS A 144 -3.78 0.70 2.18
C HIS A 144 -2.75 1.43 1.29
N PRO A 145 -2.10 0.79 0.29
CA PRO A 145 -1.24 1.51 -0.65
C PRO A 145 -2.00 2.56 -1.47
N THR A 146 -3.23 2.25 -1.89
CA THR A 146 -4.10 3.20 -2.58
C THR A 146 -4.37 4.44 -1.74
N LEU A 147 -4.70 4.27 -0.45
CA LEU A 147 -4.96 5.40 0.46
C LEU A 147 -3.69 6.21 0.76
N GLY A 148 -2.60 5.52 1.08
CA GLY A 148 -1.33 6.18 1.40
C GLY A 148 -0.76 6.95 0.20
N SER A 149 -0.82 6.36 -1.00
CA SER A 149 -0.36 7.03 -2.22
C SER A 149 -1.23 8.22 -2.59
N ALA A 150 -2.56 8.12 -2.45
CA ALA A 150 -3.48 9.23 -2.67
C ALA A 150 -3.17 10.41 -1.75
N GLN A 151 -2.93 10.14 -0.47
CA GLN A 151 -2.56 11.16 0.51
C GLN A 151 -1.22 11.82 0.16
N ALA A 152 -0.18 11.01 -0.12
CA ALA A 152 1.13 11.51 -0.50
C ALA A 152 1.07 12.37 -1.77
N TRP A 153 0.31 11.93 -2.78
CA TRP A 153 0.13 12.68 -4.03
C TRP A 153 -0.56 14.03 -3.79
N LEU A 154 -1.61 14.07 -2.96
CA LEU A 154 -2.30 15.31 -2.60
C LEU A 154 -1.37 16.27 -1.82
N GLU A 155 -0.57 15.77 -0.89
CA GLU A 155 0.39 16.57 -0.11
C GLU A 155 1.54 17.10 -0.96
N ALA A 156 1.94 16.36 -2.00
CA ALA A 156 2.91 16.81 -3.00
C ALA A 156 2.36 17.85 -3.98
N GLY A 157 1.11 18.30 -3.79
CA GLY A 157 0.48 19.33 -4.63
C GLY A 157 -0.34 18.78 -5.79
N GLY A 158 -0.66 17.50 -5.79
CA GLY A 158 -1.56 16.89 -6.77
C GLY A 158 -2.96 17.52 -6.71
N VAL A 159 -3.51 17.85 -7.88
CA VAL A 159 -4.82 18.50 -7.99
C VAL A 159 -5.77 17.56 -8.74
N PRO A 160 -6.80 17.03 -8.06
CA PRO A 160 -7.81 16.20 -8.72
C PRO A 160 -8.58 16.93 -9.80
N ASN A 161 -8.92 16.23 -10.88
CA ASN A 161 -9.76 16.76 -11.98
C ASN A 161 -11.16 17.15 -11.52
N SER A 162 -11.64 16.57 -10.42
CA SER A 162 -12.98 16.84 -9.87
C SER A 162 -12.92 17.10 -8.37
N PRO A 163 -13.59 18.14 -7.86
CA PRO A 163 -13.61 18.43 -6.43
C PRO A 163 -14.15 17.25 -5.62
N GLY A 164 -13.42 16.85 -4.58
CA GLY A 164 -13.83 15.78 -3.66
C GLY A 164 -13.74 14.35 -4.21
N LEU A 165 -13.33 14.19 -5.47
CA LEU A 165 -13.17 12.89 -6.11
C LEU A 165 -11.77 12.80 -6.71
N LEU A 166 -11.06 11.74 -6.36
CA LEU A 166 -9.76 11.39 -6.91
C LEU A 166 -9.91 10.07 -7.68
N VAL A 167 -9.35 9.97 -8.85
CA VAL A 167 -9.41 8.76 -9.69
C VAL A 167 -8.00 8.22 -9.91
N GLN A 168 -7.71 7.09 -9.29
CA GLN A 168 -6.47 6.33 -9.47
C GLN A 168 -6.62 5.34 -10.61
N GLU A 169 -5.68 5.33 -11.53
CA GLU A 169 -5.48 4.23 -12.48
C GLU A 169 -4.51 3.21 -11.88
N CYS A 170 -4.82 1.91 -11.93
CA CYS A 170 -3.92 0.84 -11.48
C CYS A 170 -4.19 -0.45 -12.26
N GLY A 171 -3.50 -1.54 -11.94
CA GLY A 171 -3.68 -2.83 -12.60
C GLY A 171 -5.11 -3.39 -12.53
N ALA A 172 -5.90 -2.99 -11.54
CA ALA A 172 -7.32 -3.34 -11.43
C ALA A 172 -8.27 -2.37 -12.18
N GLY A 173 -7.73 -1.40 -12.94
CA GLY A 173 -8.48 -0.37 -13.64
C GLY A 173 -8.59 0.93 -12.86
N LEU A 174 -9.69 1.66 -13.06
CA LEU A 174 -9.93 2.95 -12.40
C LEU A 174 -10.56 2.74 -11.03
N VAL A 175 -9.92 3.30 -10.01
CA VAL A 175 -10.38 3.28 -8.62
C VAL A 175 -10.77 4.69 -8.20
N ALA A 176 -12.04 4.89 -7.87
CA ALA A 176 -12.53 6.17 -7.38
C ALA A 176 -12.32 6.29 -5.87
N LEU A 177 -11.68 7.37 -5.45
CA LEU A 177 -11.49 7.73 -4.06
C LEU A 177 -12.29 8.99 -3.75
N ARG A 178 -13.06 8.95 -2.67
CA ARG A 178 -13.77 10.12 -2.16
C ARG A 178 -12.93 10.78 -1.07
N ARG A 179 -12.75 12.08 -1.21
CA ARG A 179 -12.11 12.91 -0.20
C ARG A 179 -13.19 13.55 0.67
N GLY A 180 -13.20 13.21 1.97
CA GLY A 180 -13.91 13.95 3.01
C GLY A 180 -13.02 15.02 3.64
N ASP A 181 -13.53 15.70 4.68
CA ASP A 181 -12.79 16.77 5.37
C ASP A 181 -11.50 16.25 6.02
N GLU A 182 -11.53 15.05 6.60
CA GLU A 182 -10.39 14.43 7.30
C GLU A 182 -10.17 12.96 6.91
N SER A 183 -10.78 12.49 5.82
CA SER A 183 -10.71 11.07 5.46
C SER A 183 -10.67 10.85 3.95
N LEU A 184 -10.00 9.78 3.55
CA LEU A 184 -10.09 9.21 2.22
C LEU A 184 -10.85 7.89 2.28
N ALA A 185 -11.69 7.63 1.28
CA ALA A 185 -12.38 6.36 1.12
C ALA A 185 -12.34 5.97 -0.35
N PHE A 186 -12.09 4.70 -0.65
CA PHE A 186 -12.13 4.21 -2.02
C PHE A 186 -13.27 3.21 -2.23
N ARG A 187 -13.73 3.13 -3.47
CA ARG A 187 -14.61 2.03 -3.90
C ARG A 187 -13.71 0.85 -4.25
N ALA A 188 -13.78 -0.22 -3.45
CA ALA A 188 -13.02 -1.42 -3.72
C ALA A 188 -13.36 -2.00 -5.10
N PRO A 189 -12.36 -2.46 -5.88
CA PRO A 189 -12.62 -3.22 -7.09
C PRO A 189 -13.47 -4.44 -6.80
N GLU A 190 -14.20 -4.90 -7.82
CA GLU A 190 -14.99 -6.12 -7.69
C GLU A 190 -14.08 -7.31 -7.35
N PRO A 191 -14.48 -8.17 -6.39
CA PRO A 191 -13.68 -9.33 -6.07
C PRO A 191 -13.54 -10.28 -7.28
N VAL A 192 -12.33 -10.74 -7.52
CA VAL A 192 -12.02 -11.77 -8.55
C VAL A 192 -12.39 -13.16 -8.09
N ARG A 193 -12.53 -13.36 -6.76
CA ARG A 193 -13.04 -14.58 -6.12
C ARG A 193 -14.08 -14.25 -5.08
N ARG A 194 -15.13 -15.07 -5.03
CA ARG A 194 -16.23 -14.97 -4.06
C ARG A 194 -16.65 -16.37 -3.60
N GLY A 195 -17.34 -16.43 -2.48
CA GLY A 195 -17.89 -17.66 -1.94
C GLY A 195 -16.97 -18.34 -0.92
N ASP A 196 -17.40 -19.50 -0.49
CA ASP A 196 -16.75 -20.25 0.57
C ASP A 196 -15.35 -20.72 0.17
N LEU A 197 -14.47 -20.83 1.16
CA LEU A 197 -13.19 -21.50 1.01
C LEU A 197 -13.42 -23.03 1.02
N ASP A 198 -12.65 -23.75 0.23
CA ASP A 198 -12.62 -25.20 0.31
C ASP A 198 -11.92 -25.70 1.58
N ASP A 199 -12.12 -26.98 1.90
CA ASP A 199 -11.60 -27.58 3.13
C ASP A 199 -10.07 -27.58 3.20
N GLU A 200 -9.38 -27.68 2.07
CA GLU A 200 -7.91 -27.63 2.01
C GLU A 200 -7.40 -26.25 2.42
N HIS A 201 -7.97 -25.18 1.85
CA HIS A 201 -7.65 -23.79 2.22
C HIS A 201 -7.95 -23.52 3.68
N LEU A 202 -9.10 -23.97 4.18
CA LEU A 202 -9.47 -23.81 5.59
C LEU A 202 -8.53 -24.54 6.53
N ALA A 203 -8.14 -25.77 6.22
CA ALA A 203 -7.19 -26.50 7.01
C ALA A 203 -5.81 -25.84 7.02
N ARG A 204 -5.38 -25.26 5.90
CA ARG A 204 -4.13 -24.51 5.81
C ARG A 204 -4.17 -23.23 6.65
N ILE A 205 -5.27 -22.48 6.58
CA ILE A 205 -5.47 -21.25 7.37
C ILE A 205 -5.50 -21.58 8.86
N ALA A 206 -6.27 -22.60 9.28
CA ALA A 206 -6.35 -23.00 10.67
C ALA A 206 -4.97 -23.39 11.25
N ARG A 207 -4.17 -24.14 10.48
CA ARG A 207 -2.78 -24.46 10.87
C ARG A 207 -1.91 -23.21 10.96
N GLY A 208 -2.03 -22.28 9.99
CA GLY A 208 -1.25 -21.03 9.99
C GLY A 208 -1.60 -20.10 11.14
N LEU A 209 -2.84 -20.16 11.64
CA LEU A 209 -3.31 -19.38 12.79
C LEU A 209 -3.13 -20.11 14.13
N GLY A 210 -2.63 -21.36 14.13
CA GLY A 210 -2.46 -22.16 15.36
C GLY A 210 -3.78 -22.54 16.04
N ILE A 211 -4.90 -22.65 15.30
CA ILE A 211 -6.22 -22.91 15.87
C ILE A 211 -6.85 -24.19 15.32
N ASP A 212 -7.82 -24.72 16.06
CA ASP A 212 -8.70 -25.77 15.56
C ASP A 212 -9.62 -25.21 14.46
N ARG A 213 -9.85 -26.01 13.40
CA ARG A 213 -10.76 -25.68 12.30
C ARG A 213 -12.18 -25.35 12.81
N ALA A 214 -12.64 -25.99 13.88
CA ALA A 214 -13.95 -25.78 14.46
C ALA A 214 -14.14 -24.36 15.06
N ARG A 215 -13.08 -23.63 15.32
CA ARG A 215 -13.14 -22.22 15.78
C ARG A 215 -13.49 -21.24 14.67
N ILE A 216 -13.41 -21.65 13.38
CA ILE A 216 -13.78 -20.83 12.24
C ILE A 216 -15.31 -20.90 12.07
N VAL A 217 -16.00 -19.82 12.41
CA VAL A 217 -17.46 -19.68 12.39
C VAL A 217 -17.99 -19.44 10.98
N ALA A 218 -17.26 -18.67 10.18
CA ALA A 218 -17.57 -18.38 8.79
C ALA A 218 -16.30 -18.11 7.99
N HIS A 219 -16.37 -18.23 6.70
CA HIS A 219 -15.23 -17.97 5.80
C HIS A 219 -15.71 -17.52 4.42
N ASN A 220 -14.85 -16.77 3.73
CA ASN A 220 -15.14 -16.35 2.35
C ASN A 220 -13.85 -15.94 1.63
N TRP A 221 -13.84 -16.10 0.31
CA TRP A 221 -12.90 -15.38 -0.53
C TRP A 221 -13.25 -13.89 -0.52
N VAL A 222 -12.26 -13.04 -0.24
CA VAL A 222 -12.35 -11.57 -0.28
C VAL A 222 -11.28 -11.01 -1.21
N ASP A 223 -10.98 -11.77 -2.24
CA ASP A 223 -9.86 -11.56 -3.15
C ASP A 223 -10.22 -10.52 -4.21
N ASN A 224 -9.55 -9.39 -4.16
CA ASN A 224 -9.60 -8.35 -5.19
C ASN A 224 -8.24 -8.18 -5.92
N GLY A 225 -7.43 -9.25 -5.91
CA GLY A 225 -6.15 -9.32 -6.63
C GLY A 225 -5.03 -10.05 -5.88
N PRO A 226 -4.77 -9.80 -4.59
CA PRO A 226 -3.68 -10.43 -3.84
C PRO A 226 -3.93 -11.86 -3.34
N GLY A 227 -5.11 -12.44 -3.58
CA GLY A 227 -5.46 -13.79 -3.11
C GLY A 227 -6.02 -13.84 -1.69
N TRP A 228 -6.65 -12.77 -1.21
CA TRP A 228 -7.16 -12.69 0.15
C TRP A 228 -8.30 -13.64 0.44
N ALA A 229 -8.19 -14.33 1.58
CA ALA A 229 -9.24 -15.11 2.20
C ALA A 229 -9.53 -14.56 3.61
N ALA A 230 -10.81 -14.52 4.00
CA ALA A 230 -11.23 -14.12 5.33
C ALA A 230 -11.83 -15.28 6.09
N VAL A 231 -11.53 -15.34 7.39
CA VAL A 231 -12.18 -16.24 8.34
C VAL A 231 -12.74 -15.44 9.50
N LEU A 232 -13.91 -15.82 10.00
CA LEU A 232 -14.54 -15.22 11.16
C LEU A 232 -14.36 -16.16 12.34
N LEU A 233 -13.84 -15.64 13.45
CA LEU A 233 -13.77 -16.32 14.73
C LEU A 233 -14.95 -15.92 15.64
N GLY A 234 -15.11 -16.59 16.75
CA GLY A 234 -16.24 -16.39 17.67
C GLY A 234 -16.27 -15.01 18.34
N SER A 235 -15.11 -14.36 18.50
CA SER A 235 -15.00 -13.03 19.11
C SER A 235 -13.76 -12.27 18.66
N ALA A 236 -13.76 -10.95 18.89
CA ALA A 236 -12.59 -10.12 18.67
C ALA A 236 -11.41 -10.52 19.60
N GLN A 237 -11.72 -10.96 20.83
CA GLN A 237 -10.69 -11.43 21.76
C GLN A 237 -9.97 -12.68 21.22
N GLU A 238 -10.69 -13.60 20.60
CA GLU A 238 -10.07 -14.75 19.95
C GLU A 238 -9.10 -14.36 18.84
N VAL A 239 -9.36 -13.27 18.12
CA VAL A 239 -8.44 -12.76 17.09
C VAL A 239 -7.19 -12.18 17.75
N LEU A 240 -7.35 -11.44 18.85
CA LEU A 240 -6.23 -10.84 19.60
C LEU A 240 -5.36 -11.89 20.30
N ASP A 241 -5.91 -13.04 20.64
CA ASP A 241 -5.23 -14.14 21.33
C ASP A 241 -4.54 -15.11 20.34
N LEU A 242 -4.55 -14.82 19.04
CA LEU A 242 -3.85 -15.63 18.05
C LEU A 242 -2.33 -15.50 18.23
N GLU A 243 -1.65 -16.64 18.21
CA GLU A 243 -0.18 -16.78 18.18
C GLU A 243 0.21 -17.59 16.94
N PRO A 244 0.22 -16.96 15.72
CA PRO A 244 0.49 -17.63 14.46
C PRO A 244 1.96 -18.04 14.27
#